data_b9a308bc368bde308002f7dab02584c7
#
_entry.id   b9a308bc368bde308002f7dab02584c7
#
_cell.length_a   1.000
_cell.length_b   1.000
_cell.length_c   1.000
_cell.angle_alpha   90.00
_cell.angle_beta   90.00
_cell.angle_gamma   90.00
#
_symmetry.space_group_name_H-M   'P 1'
#
loop_
_entity.id
_entity.type
_entity.pdbx_description
1 polymer ?
#
loop_
_entity_poly.entity_id
_entity_poly.type
_entity_poly.pdbx_seq_one_letter_code
_entity_poly.pdbx_strand_id
1 'polypeptide(L)'
;FRGMIIQIGKNFQEISVKDTVIEVQAGALLSRTARAAWNAGLTGFEFAAGIPGSVGGAVAMNAGAYGGEVKDVLLDAEVLTQEGEFLTLTGEELDLSYRHSCIFEKNYVVLSARFSFEKGESDKIKARMDELAKARREKQPLEFPSAGSTFKRPEGYFAGKLIQDAGLKGYTVGGAQVSEKHSGFVVNRGGATAEEVAFLIKQVQKKVMKQFNVMM
;
A
#
# COMPACT_ATOMS: atom_id res chain seq x y z
N PHE A 1 12.76 -17.68 -5.78
CA PHE A 1 13.47 -16.73 -6.64
C PHE A 1 14.91 -17.21 -6.89
N ARG A 2 15.37 -17.14 -8.13
CA ARG A 2 16.76 -17.45 -8.51
C ARG A 2 17.43 -16.17 -8.97
N GLY A 3 18.36 -15.64 -8.16
CA GLY A 3 19.03 -14.37 -8.45
C GLY A 3 19.48 -13.66 -7.18
N MET A 4 19.93 -12.42 -7.33
CA MET A 4 20.32 -11.56 -6.21
C MET A 4 19.10 -10.76 -5.73
N ILE A 5 18.90 -10.69 -4.41
CA ILE A 5 17.92 -9.82 -3.77
C ILE A 5 18.69 -8.74 -3.01
N ILE A 6 18.41 -7.48 -3.32
CA ILE A 6 18.93 -6.32 -2.58
C ILE A 6 17.79 -5.80 -1.72
N GLN A 7 17.95 -5.87 -0.39
CA GLN A 7 17.00 -5.33 0.55
C GLN A 7 17.49 -3.96 1.06
N ILE A 8 16.64 -2.93 0.91
CA ILE A 8 16.90 -1.63 1.53
C ILE A 8 16.66 -1.79 3.04
N GLY A 9 17.75 -1.78 3.79
CA GLY A 9 17.78 -2.18 5.20
C GLY A 9 17.74 -1.03 6.20
N LYS A 10 18.12 -1.35 7.45
CA LYS A 10 18.02 -0.45 8.60
C LYS A 10 18.87 0.82 8.48
N ASN A 11 19.95 0.80 7.72
CA ASN A 11 20.85 1.94 7.53
C ASN A 11 20.28 2.98 6.52
N PHE A 12 19.10 2.73 5.97
CA PHE A 12 18.43 3.58 4.98
C PHE A 12 17.03 4.00 5.45
N GLN A 13 16.93 4.52 6.69
CA GLN A 13 15.66 4.79 7.38
C GLN A 13 15.64 6.17 8.06
N GLU A 14 16.49 7.08 7.63
CA GLU A 14 16.54 8.41 8.20
C GLU A 14 15.27 9.19 7.87
N ILE A 15 14.79 9.98 8.84
CA ILE A 15 13.63 10.86 8.72
C ILE A 15 14.03 12.21 9.26
N SER A 16 13.99 13.24 8.43
CA SER A 16 14.29 14.63 8.77
C SER A 16 13.05 15.48 8.57
N VAL A 17 12.71 16.30 9.55
CA VAL A 17 11.58 17.23 9.51
C VAL A 17 12.11 18.64 9.47
N LYS A 18 11.72 19.42 8.45
CA LYS A 18 12.07 20.84 8.28
C LYS A 18 10.80 21.60 7.96
N ASP A 19 10.35 22.41 8.90
CA ASP A 19 9.08 23.17 8.82
C ASP A 19 7.87 22.29 8.51
N THR A 20 7.37 22.33 7.27
CA THR A 20 6.24 21.51 6.78
C THR A 20 6.67 20.40 5.84
N VAL A 21 7.96 20.20 5.66
CA VAL A 21 8.51 19.18 4.77
C VAL A 21 9.15 18.07 5.58
N ILE A 22 8.86 16.83 5.21
CA ILE A 22 9.55 15.63 5.71
C ILE A 22 10.35 15.03 4.57
N GLU A 23 11.65 14.96 4.75
CA GLU A 23 12.57 14.20 3.91
C GLU A 23 12.83 12.85 4.57
N VAL A 24 12.69 11.78 3.81
CA VAL A 24 12.72 10.42 4.37
C VAL A 24 13.33 9.43 3.40
N GLN A 25 14.22 8.58 3.91
CA GLN A 25 14.85 7.51 3.15
C GLN A 25 13.89 6.35 2.89
N ALA A 26 14.06 5.69 1.75
CA ALA A 26 13.14 4.69 1.21
C ALA A 26 12.88 3.47 2.11
N GLY A 27 13.82 3.10 2.97
CA GLY A 27 13.69 1.99 3.93
C GLY A 27 12.90 2.33 5.20
N ALA A 28 12.58 3.61 5.44
CA ALA A 28 11.79 4.00 6.59
C ALA A 28 10.36 3.46 6.49
N LEU A 29 9.79 3.01 7.61
CA LEU A 29 8.41 2.55 7.65
C LEU A 29 7.43 3.73 7.55
N LEU A 30 6.35 3.55 6.81
CA LEU A 30 5.27 4.53 6.71
C LEU A 30 4.70 4.92 8.07
N SER A 31 4.55 3.95 8.97
CA SER A 31 4.08 4.20 10.34
C SER A 31 5.03 5.09 11.17
N ARG A 32 6.35 4.98 10.94
CA ARG A 32 7.34 5.85 11.59
C ARG A 32 7.30 7.26 11.00
N THR A 33 7.16 7.37 9.69
CA THR A 33 7.03 8.66 8.98
C THR A 33 5.76 9.38 9.39
N ALA A 34 4.62 8.69 9.44
CA ALA A 34 3.36 9.25 9.92
C ALA A 34 3.43 9.72 11.38
N ARG A 35 4.15 8.99 12.24
CA ARG A 35 4.40 9.41 13.62
C ARG A 35 5.29 10.65 13.69
N ALA A 36 6.30 10.76 12.82
CA ALA A 36 7.15 11.95 12.74
C ALA A 36 6.33 13.18 12.31
N ALA A 37 5.44 13.04 11.32
CA ALA A 37 4.51 14.07 10.91
C ALA A 37 3.60 14.53 12.07
N TRP A 38 2.96 13.59 12.76
CA TRP A 38 2.14 13.89 13.93
C TRP A 38 2.91 14.61 15.04
N ASN A 39 4.11 14.14 15.40
CA ASN A 39 4.94 14.76 16.42
C ASN A 39 5.34 16.21 16.07
N ALA A 40 5.43 16.54 14.78
CA ALA A 40 5.70 17.87 14.27
C ALA A 40 4.45 18.74 14.06
N GLY A 41 3.26 18.22 14.40
CA GLY A 41 1.98 18.92 14.16
C GLY A 41 1.66 19.09 12.68
N LEU A 42 2.02 18.09 11.86
CA LEU A 42 1.81 18.09 10.40
C LEU A 42 0.68 17.11 10.04
N THR A 43 -0.36 17.61 9.38
CA THR A 43 -1.54 16.83 8.93
C THR A 43 -1.42 16.45 7.46
N GLY A 44 -2.11 15.39 7.05
CA GLY A 44 -2.16 14.90 5.66
C GLY A 44 -1.55 13.52 5.46
N PHE A 45 -0.89 12.94 6.49
CA PHE A 45 -0.29 11.59 6.36
C PHE A 45 -0.93 10.54 7.28
N GLU A 46 -2.05 10.85 7.89
CA GLU A 46 -2.78 9.98 8.83
C GLU A 46 -3.20 8.65 8.17
N PHE A 47 -3.54 8.68 6.88
CA PHE A 47 -3.90 7.50 6.09
C PHE A 47 -2.78 6.47 6.02
N ALA A 48 -1.52 6.92 6.05
CA ALA A 48 -0.34 6.08 5.89
C ALA A 48 0.04 5.33 7.19
N ALA A 49 -0.42 5.80 8.36
CA ALA A 49 -0.02 5.28 9.66
C ALA A 49 -0.26 3.78 9.84
N GLY A 50 -1.31 3.25 9.21
CA GLY A 50 -1.68 1.83 9.29
C GLY A 50 -1.27 1.00 8.06
N ILE A 51 -0.66 1.58 7.03
CA ILE A 51 -0.21 0.83 5.86
C ILE A 51 1.11 0.12 6.20
N PRO A 52 1.18 -1.22 6.10
CA PRO A 52 2.45 -1.93 6.31
C PRO A 52 3.33 -1.76 5.08
N GLY A 53 4.52 -1.25 5.27
CA GLY A 53 5.49 -1.07 4.19
C GLY A 53 6.46 0.06 4.43
N SER A 54 7.42 0.19 3.53
CA SER A 54 8.42 1.25 3.51
C SER A 54 8.01 2.40 2.60
N VAL A 55 8.64 3.55 2.78
CA VAL A 55 8.42 4.75 1.98
C VAL A 55 8.73 4.49 0.50
N GLY A 56 9.85 3.81 0.17
CA GLY A 56 10.19 3.52 -1.22
C GLY A 56 9.12 2.68 -1.92
N GLY A 57 8.61 1.62 -1.26
CA GLY A 57 7.50 0.84 -1.79
C GLY A 57 6.20 1.63 -1.88
N ALA A 58 5.97 2.57 -0.96
CA ALA A 58 4.80 3.43 -0.99
C ALA A 58 4.81 4.42 -2.16
N VAL A 59 5.96 5.03 -2.46
CA VAL A 59 6.13 5.88 -3.65
C VAL A 59 5.93 5.06 -4.92
N ALA A 60 6.61 3.91 -5.04
CA ALA A 60 6.51 3.04 -6.22
C ALA A 60 5.07 2.59 -6.51
N MET A 61 4.26 2.35 -5.48
CA MET A 61 2.87 1.89 -5.60
C MET A 61 1.83 3.01 -5.51
N ASN A 62 2.24 4.28 -5.37
CA ASN A 62 1.33 5.33 -4.97
C ASN A 62 0.38 4.82 -3.87
N ALA A 63 0.96 4.39 -2.75
CA ALA A 63 0.21 3.72 -1.69
C ALA A 63 -0.88 4.63 -1.13
N GLY A 64 -2.06 4.08 -0.92
CA GLY A 64 -3.18 4.84 -0.41
C GLY A 64 -4.19 4.00 0.36
N ALA A 65 -4.88 4.64 1.29
CA ALA A 65 -5.94 4.06 2.09
C ALA A 65 -6.88 5.17 2.57
N TYR A 66 -8.16 4.84 2.75
CA TYR A 66 -9.16 5.75 3.36
C TYR A 66 -9.27 7.13 2.71
N GLY A 67 -9.07 7.18 1.39
CA GLY A 67 -9.20 8.41 0.59
C GLY A 67 -7.93 9.25 0.46
N GLY A 68 -6.83 8.92 1.17
CA GLY A 68 -5.52 9.54 0.97
C GLY A 68 -4.57 8.66 0.18
N GLU A 69 -3.69 9.26 -0.59
CA GLU A 69 -2.66 8.61 -1.40
C GLU A 69 -1.32 9.35 -1.27
N VAL A 70 -0.22 8.66 -1.55
CA VAL A 70 1.13 9.25 -1.56
C VAL A 70 1.20 10.49 -2.43
N LYS A 71 0.60 10.48 -3.62
CA LYS A 71 0.58 11.62 -4.55
C LYS A 71 0.00 12.91 -3.97
N ASP A 72 -0.87 12.80 -2.95
CA ASP A 72 -1.55 13.98 -2.38
C ASP A 72 -0.60 14.85 -1.56
N VAL A 73 0.54 14.28 -1.13
CA VAL A 73 1.52 14.95 -0.25
C VAL A 73 2.95 14.87 -0.76
N LEU A 74 3.22 14.11 -1.83
CA LEU A 74 4.57 13.94 -2.36
C LEU A 74 5.00 15.17 -3.15
N LEU A 75 6.16 15.73 -2.80
CA LEU A 75 6.85 16.76 -3.58
C LEU A 75 7.67 16.12 -4.70
N ASP A 76 8.58 15.25 -4.31
CA ASP A 76 9.49 14.55 -5.20
C ASP A 76 10.08 13.30 -4.55
N ALA A 77 10.78 12.51 -5.36
CA ALA A 77 11.57 11.38 -4.90
C ALA A 77 12.92 11.32 -5.64
N GLU A 78 13.97 10.99 -4.89
CA GLU A 78 15.26 10.63 -5.46
C GLU A 78 15.24 9.15 -5.83
N VAL A 79 15.67 8.85 -7.05
CA VAL A 79 15.71 7.50 -7.60
C VAL A 79 17.06 7.17 -8.20
N LEU A 80 17.40 5.88 -8.18
CA LEU A 80 18.55 5.33 -8.90
C LEU A 80 18.05 4.62 -10.16
N THR A 81 18.63 4.97 -11.30
CA THR A 81 18.33 4.32 -12.60
C THR A 81 19.09 3.02 -12.76
N GLN A 82 18.78 2.25 -13.81
CA GLN A 82 19.53 1.03 -14.15
C GLN A 82 20.98 1.32 -14.58
N GLU A 83 21.22 2.50 -15.12
CA GLU A 83 22.53 2.99 -15.55
C GLU A 83 23.39 3.50 -14.40
N GLY A 84 22.81 3.56 -13.18
CA GLY A 84 23.50 4.04 -11.98
C GLY A 84 23.44 5.57 -11.80
N GLU A 85 22.54 6.25 -12.50
CA GLU A 85 22.32 7.69 -12.37
C GLU A 85 21.34 8.01 -11.23
N PHE A 86 21.58 9.11 -10.53
CA PHE A 86 20.68 9.65 -9.52
C PHE A 86 19.80 10.72 -10.17
N LEU A 87 18.49 10.56 -10.08
CA LEU A 87 17.52 11.52 -10.57
C LEU A 87 16.58 11.94 -9.44
N THR A 88 16.17 13.19 -9.44
CA THR A 88 15.06 13.68 -8.62
C THR A 88 13.84 13.86 -9.51
N LEU A 89 12.78 13.11 -9.23
CA LEU A 89 11.53 13.13 -10.00
C LEU A 89 10.42 13.77 -9.16
N THR A 90 9.75 14.74 -9.74
CA THR A 90 8.55 15.37 -9.15
C THR A 90 7.36 14.41 -9.14
N GLY A 91 6.31 14.73 -8.40
CA GLY A 91 5.07 13.93 -8.39
C GLY A 91 4.46 13.77 -9.80
N GLU A 92 4.61 14.75 -10.68
CA GLU A 92 4.15 14.70 -12.07
C GLU A 92 5.01 13.73 -12.91
N GLU A 93 6.34 13.82 -12.81
CA GLU A 93 7.28 12.96 -13.54
C GLU A 93 7.22 11.50 -13.07
N LEU A 94 6.76 11.26 -11.85
CA LEU A 94 6.52 9.92 -11.31
C LEU A 94 5.26 9.25 -11.86
N ASP A 95 4.38 9.98 -12.55
CA ASP A 95 3.12 9.47 -13.14
C ASP A 95 2.27 8.67 -12.15
N LEU A 96 2.02 9.27 -10.98
CA LEU A 96 1.34 8.61 -9.88
C LEU A 96 -0.16 8.45 -10.15
N SER A 97 -0.62 7.22 -10.23
CA SER A 97 -2.03 6.88 -10.34
C SER A 97 -2.40 5.68 -9.46
N TYR A 98 -3.60 5.13 -9.58
CA TYR A 98 -4.04 4.04 -8.70
C TYR A 98 -3.13 2.81 -8.79
N ARG A 99 -2.33 2.57 -7.73
CA ARG A 99 -1.35 1.48 -7.63
C ARG A 99 -0.33 1.48 -8.77
N HIS A 100 0.08 2.66 -9.18
CA HIS A 100 0.99 2.86 -10.30
C HIS A 100 1.93 4.03 -10.06
N SER A 101 3.13 3.91 -10.61
CA SER A 101 4.11 4.95 -10.87
C SER A 101 5.04 4.52 -12.01
N CYS A 102 5.76 5.45 -12.62
CA CYS A 102 6.78 5.14 -13.63
C CYS A 102 7.94 4.30 -13.09
N ILE A 103 8.08 4.16 -11.77
CA ILE A 103 9.17 3.41 -11.10
C ILE A 103 9.24 1.97 -11.59
N PHE A 104 8.08 1.30 -11.72
CA PHE A 104 8.03 -0.09 -12.19
C PHE A 104 8.38 -0.22 -13.66
N GLU A 105 7.89 0.68 -14.50
CA GLU A 105 8.11 0.63 -15.94
C GLU A 105 9.56 0.92 -16.30
N LYS A 106 10.16 1.88 -15.59
CA LYS A 106 11.56 2.30 -15.80
C LYS A 106 12.55 1.45 -15.00
N ASN A 107 12.06 0.52 -14.14
CA ASN A 107 12.88 -0.26 -13.23
C ASN A 107 13.81 0.60 -12.35
N TYR A 108 13.32 1.72 -11.86
CA TYR A 108 14.05 2.59 -10.95
C TYR A 108 13.98 2.08 -9.52
N VAL A 109 14.95 2.47 -8.70
CA VAL A 109 14.95 2.22 -7.25
C VAL A 109 14.77 3.52 -6.51
N VAL A 110 13.69 3.66 -5.73
CA VAL A 110 13.48 4.84 -4.88
C VAL A 110 14.48 4.82 -3.74
N LEU A 111 15.20 5.93 -3.56
CA LEU A 111 16.20 6.11 -2.49
C LEU A 111 15.66 6.95 -1.35
N SER A 112 15.02 8.07 -1.66
CA SER A 112 14.40 8.97 -0.68
C SER A 112 13.15 9.61 -1.29
N ALA A 113 12.34 10.24 -0.42
CA ALA A 113 11.20 11.03 -0.83
C ALA A 113 11.07 12.27 0.04
N ARG A 114 10.55 13.36 -0.53
CA ARG A 114 10.13 14.55 0.21
C ARG A 114 8.63 14.70 0.15
N PHE A 115 8.02 14.87 1.32
CA PHE A 115 6.59 15.09 1.47
C PHE A 115 6.34 16.48 2.03
N SER A 116 5.32 17.18 1.51
CA SER A 116 4.86 18.47 2.01
C SER A 116 3.52 18.34 2.70
N PHE A 117 3.39 18.98 3.83
CA PHE A 117 2.24 18.90 4.72
C PHE A 117 1.74 20.28 5.11
N GLU A 118 0.56 20.30 5.71
CA GLU A 118 0.03 21.49 6.36
C GLU A 118 0.19 21.40 7.88
N LYS A 119 0.25 22.55 8.55
CA LYS A 119 0.20 22.61 10.01
C LYS A 119 -1.18 22.21 10.50
N GLY A 120 -1.23 21.35 11.51
CA GLY A 120 -2.47 20.86 12.10
C GLY A 120 -2.38 20.75 13.62
N GLU A 121 -3.52 20.53 14.26
CA GLU A 121 -3.59 20.31 15.70
C GLU A 121 -3.24 18.85 16.01
N SER A 122 -2.21 18.65 16.85
CA SER A 122 -1.68 17.33 17.20
C SER A 122 -2.77 16.36 17.69
N ASP A 123 -3.72 16.86 18.50
CA ASP A 123 -4.83 16.02 19.02
C ASP A 123 -5.79 15.57 17.92
N LYS A 124 -6.07 16.43 16.93
CA LYS A 124 -6.92 16.07 15.78
C LYS A 124 -6.22 15.05 14.86
N ILE A 125 -4.93 15.26 14.58
CA ILE A 125 -4.10 14.31 13.83
C ILE A 125 -4.12 12.94 14.50
N LYS A 126 -3.87 12.91 15.82
CA LYS A 126 -3.88 11.67 16.61
C LYS A 126 -5.24 11.00 16.60
N ALA A 127 -6.31 11.75 16.82
CA ALA A 127 -7.67 11.22 16.79
C ALA A 127 -7.98 10.58 15.43
N ARG A 128 -7.56 11.22 14.32
CA ARG A 128 -7.75 10.68 12.97
C ARG A 128 -6.94 9.40 12.75
N MET A 129 -5.68 9.35 13.18
CA MET A 129 -4.87 8.13 13.11
C MET A 129 -5.52 6.97 13.89
N ASP A 130 -6.05 7.24 15.09
CA ASP A 130 -6.71 6.22 15.92
C ASP A 130 -8.02 5.73 15.30
N GLU A 131 -8.82 6.63 14.73
CA GLU A 131 -10.03 6.30 13.98
C GLU A 131 -9.70 5.34 12.82
N LEU A 132 -8.69 5.68 12.01
CA LEU A 132 -8.27 4.86 10.86
C LEU A 132 -7.72 3.51 11.31
N ALA A 133 -6.96 3.47 12.40
CA ALA A 133 -6.47 2.23 12.98
C ALA A 133 -7.61 1.34 13.49
N LYS A 134 -8.64 1.93 14.11
CA LYS A 134 -9.85 1.22 14.53
C LYS A 134 -10.61 0.65 13.34
N ALA A 135 -10.89 1.48 12.33
CA ALA A 135 -11.57 1.06 11.10
C ALA A 135 -10.83 -0.10 10.41
N ARG A 136 -9.49 -0.07 10.42
CA ARG A 136 -8.67 -1.15 9.87
C ARG A 136 -8.85 -2.46 10.63
N ARG A 137 -8.77 -2.44 11.98
CA ARG A 137 -9.00 -3.62 12.82
C ARG A 137 -10.39 -4.21 12.63
N GLU A 138 -11.40 -3.36 12.49
CA GLU A 138 -12.78 -3.79 12.31
C GLU A 138 -13.05 -4.41 10.94
N LYS A 139 -12.43 -3.86 9.89
CA LYS A 139 -12.74 -4.23 8.49
C LYS A 139 -11.77 -5.23 7.86
N GLN A 140 -10.54 -5.36 8.36
CA GLN A 140 -9.53 -6.24 7.76
C GLN A 140 -9.29 -7.49 8.61
N PRO A 141 -8.97 -8.63 7.96
CA PRO A 141 -8.74 -9.92 8.64
C PRO A 141 -7.31 -9.99 9.21
N LEU A 142 -6.99 -9.10 10.16
CA LEU A 142 -5.64 -8.98 10.74
C LEU A 142 -5.23 -10.17 11.59
N GLU A 143 -6.19 -11.01 11.96
CA GLU A 143 -6.02 -12.26 12.72
C GLU A 143 -5.40 -13.39 11.90
N PHE A 144 -5.39 -13.27 10.56
CA PHE A 144 -4.81 -14.28 9.68
C PHE A 144 -3.69 -13.71 8.82
N PRO A 145 -2.63 -14.49 8.53
CA PRO A 145 -1.62 -14.10 7.57
C PRO A 145 -2.24 -13.83 6.19
N SER A 146 -1.90 -12.69 5.62
CA SER A 146 -2.32 -12.31 4.26
C SER A 146 -1.35 -11.30 3.67
N ALA A 147 -1.36 -11.16 2.35
CA ALA A 147 -0.60 -10.14 1.63
C ALA A 147 -1.42 -8.85 1.38
N GLY A 148 -2.51 -8.62 2.13
CA GLY A 148 -3.41 -7.48 1.98
C GLY A 148 -4.51 -7.74 0.94
N SER A 149 -5.00 -6.67 0.31
CA SER A 149 -5.98 -6.76 -0.78
C SER A 149 -5.34 -7.43 -1.99
N THR A 150 -5.91 -8.58 -2.38
CA THR A 150 -5.34 -9.45 -3.42
C THR A 150 -5.70 -8.99 -4.84
N PHE A 151 -6.87 -8.36 -4.99
CA PHE A 151 -7.40 -8.01 -6.30
C PHE A 151 -7.32 -6.50 -6.54
N LYS A 152 -6.81 -6.11 -7.71
CA LYS A 152 -6.83 -4.72 -8.18
C LYS A 152 -8.28 -4.29 -8.40
N ARG A 153 -8.60 -3.04 -8.08
CA ARG A 153 -9.95 -2.49 -8.30
C ARG A 153 -10.19 -2.33 -9.80
N PRO A 154 -11.23 -2.96 -10.38
CA PRO A 154 -11.65 -2.65 -11.73
C PRO A 154 -12.25 -1.24 -11.80
N GLU A 155 -12.16 -0.60 -12.95
CA GLU A 155 -12.76 0.71 -13.18
C GLU A 155 -14.27 0.67 -12.94
N GLY A 156 -14.79 1.63 -12.18
CA GLY A 156 -16.19 1.72 -11.81
C GLY A 156 -16.69 0.72 -10.77
N TYR A 157 -15.83 -0.18 -10.25
CA TYR A 157 -16.24 -1.23 -9.32
C TYR A 157 -15.35 -1.30 -8.08
N PHE A 158 -15.83 -2.00 -7.06
CA PHE A 158 -15.05 -2.40 -5.89
C PHE A 158 -14.83 -3.91 -5.92
N ALA A 159 -13.58 -4.38 -6.04
CA ALA A 159 -13.25 -5.79 -6.14
C ALA A 159 -13.87 -6.62 -5.00
N GLY A 160 -13.73 -6.16 -3.75
CA GLY A 160 -14.33 -6.85 -2.60
C GLY A 160 -15.85 -6.99 -2.67
N LYS A 161 -16.56 -5.98 -3.23
CA LYS A 161 -18.01 -6.06 -3.43
C LYS A 161 -18.38 -7.07 -4.51
N LEU A 162 -17.70 -7.07 -5.66
CA LEU A 162 -17.92 -8.05 -6.72
C LEU A 162 -17.74 -9.49 -6.21
N ILE A 163 -16.68 -9.73 -5.43
CA ILE A 163 -16.39 -11.03 -4.84
C ILE A 163 -17.48 -11.44 -3.84
N GLN A 164 -17.94 -10.51 -3.02
CA GLN A 164 -19.04 -10.74 -2.09
C GLN A 164 -20.35 -11.05 -2.81
N ASP A 165 -20.70 -10.26 -3.82
CA ASP A 165 -21.94 -10.43 -4.60
C ASP A 165 -21.91 -11.71 -5.45
N ALA A 166 -20.71 -12.19 -5.80
CA ALA A 166 -20.51 -13.52 -6.40
C ALA A 166 -20.68 -14.70 -5.41
N GLY A 167 -20.99 -14.41 -4.13
CA GLY A 167 -21.15 -15.44 -3.11
C GLY A 167 -19.84 -16.14 -2.71
N LEU A 168 -18.70 -15.45 -2.84
CA LEU A 168 -17.37 -16.05 -2.67
C LEU A 168 -16.74 -15.80 -1.30
N LYS A 169 -17.43 -15.15 -0.36
CA LYS A 169 -16.97 -15.08 1.03
C LYS A 169 -16.76 -16.47 1.60
N GLY A 170 -15.61 -16.69 2.24
CA GLY A 170 -15.28 -18.01 2.81
C GLY A 170 -14.92 -19.09 1.78
N TYR A 171 -14.92 -18.79 0.48
CA TYR A 171 -14.51 -19.76 -0.54
C TYR A 171 -13.07 -20.21 -0.29
N THR A 172 -12.88 -21.53 -0.18
CA THR A 172 -11.63 -22.14 0.31
C THR A 172 -11.05 -23.11 -0.72
N VAL A 173 -9.73 -23.10 -0.83
CA VAL A 173 -8.94 -24.07 -1.60
C VAL A 173 -7.74 -24.46 -0.72
N GLY A 174 -7.70 -25.70 -0.24
CA GLY A 174 -6.70 -26.14 0.72
C GLY A 174 -6.65 -25.23 1.94
N GLY A 175 -5.48 -24.65 2.25
CA GLY A 175 -5.29 -23.70 3.33
C GLY A 175 -5.61 -22.24 2.98
N ALA A 176 -5.87 -21.92 1.70
CA ALA A 176 -6.18 -20.56 1.25
C ALA A 176 -7.69 -20.29 1.27
N GLN A 177 -8.10 -19.11 1.74
CA GLN A 177 -9.52 -18.74 1.85
C GLN A 177 -9.75 -17.28 1.46
N VAL A 178 -10.85 -16.99 0.75
CA VAL A 178 -11.38 -15.62 0.65
C VAL A 178 -11.91 -15.22 2.03
N SER A 179 -11.39 -14.15 2.58
CA SER A 179 -11.75 -13.73 3.93
C SER A 179 -13.25 -13.48 4.09
N GLU A 180 -13.82 -14.00 5.16
CA GLU A 180 -15.21 -13.73 5.53
C GLU A 180 -15.43 -12.30 6.03
N LYS A 181 -14.37 -11.66 6.54
CA LYS A 181 -14.42 -10.29 7.05
C LYS A 181 -14.30 -9.27 5.93
N HIS A 182 -13.40 -9.50 4.96
CA HIS A 182 -13.16 -8.61 3.83
C HIS A 182 -12.88 -9.40 2.56
N SER A 183 -13.85 -9.50 1.66
CA SER A 183 -13.79 -10.36 0.47
C SER A 183 -12.67 -10.03 -0.52
N GLY A 184 -12.06 -8.85 -0.45
CA GLY A 184 -10.87 -8.50 -1.25
C GLY A 184 -9.57 -9.16 -0.77
N PHE A 185 -9.58 -9.82 0.39
CA PHE A 185 -8.41 -10.48 0.98
C PHE A 185 -8.46 -11.99 0.78
N VAL A 186 -7.33 -12.56 0.40
CA VAL A 186 -7.05 -13.99 0.53
C VAL A 186 -6.20 -14.19 1.78
N VAL A 187 -6.67 -15.03 2.69
CA VAL A 187 -6.02 -15.33 3.96
C VAL A 187 -5.48 -16.76 3.98
N ASN A 188 -4.40 -16.97 4.69
CA ASN A 188 -3.87 -18.29 4.99
C ASN A 188 -4.50 -18.80 6.31
N ARG A 189 -5.37 -19.81 6.21
CA ARG A 189 -6.03 -20.44 7.39
C ARG A 189 -5.14 -21.46 8.09
N GLY A 190 -4.00 -21.77 7.50
CA GLY A 190 -3.01 -22.71 7.97
C GLY A 190 -2.49 -23.60 6.84
N GLY A 191 -1.17 -23.61 6.63
CA GLY A 191 -0.51 -24.47 5.66
C GLY A 191 -0.83 -24.23 4.19
N ALA A 192 -1.39 -23.06 3.83
CA ALA A 192 -1.67 -22.74 2.42
C ALA A 192 -0.39 -22.74 1.58
N THR A 193 -0.42 -23.44 0.46
CA THR A 193 0.64 -23.40 -0.54
C THR A 193 0.45 -22.24 -1.51
N ALA A 194 1.53 -21.83 -2.20
CA ALA A 194 1.45 -20.79 -3.24
C ALA A 194 0.53 -21.23 -4.39
N GLU A 195 0.49 -22.51 -4.71
CA GLU A 195 -0.38 -23.09 -5.76
C GLU A 195 -1.85 -22.97 -5.38
N GLU A 196 -2.22 -23.26 -4.12
CA GLU A 196 -3.59 -23.12 -3.62
C GLU A 196 -4.05 -21.67 -3.66
N VAL A 197 -3.21 -20.72 -3.24
CA VAL A 197 -3.50 -19.27 -3.32
C VAL A 197 -3.69 -18.86 -4.79
N ALA A 198 -2.79 -19.24 -5.69
CA ALA A 198 -2.87 -18.89 -7.10
C ALA A 198 -4.12 -19.51 -7.76
N PHE A 199 -4.45 -20.75 -7.44
CA PHE A 199 -5.64 -21.41 -7.93
C PHE A 199 -6.92 -20.72 -7.44
N LEU A 200 -6.99 -20.40 -6.13
CA LEU A 200 -8.12 -19.68 -5.53
C LEU A 200 -8.33 -18.33 -6.24
N ILE A 201 -7.27 -17.54 -6.47
CA ILE A 201 -7.34 -16.27 -7.17
C ILE A 201 -7.96 -16.46 -8.57
N LYS A 202 -7.48 -17.42 -9.34
CA LYS A 202 -8.01 -17.73 -10.69
C LYS A 202 -9.49 -18.12 -10.65
N GLN A 203 -9.92 -18.90 -9.63
CA GLN A 203 -11.33 -19.28 -9.49
C GLN A 203 -12.21 -18.06 -9.17
N VAL A 204 -11.75 -17.18 -8.30
CA VAL A 204 -12.45 -15.92 -7.98
C VAL A 204 -12.60 -15.06 -9.22
N GLN A 205 -11.51 -14.82 -9.96
CA GLN A 205 -11.53 -14.05 -11.21
C GLN A 205 -12.50 -14.65 -12.24
N LYS A 206 -12.44 -15.97 -12.44
CA LYS A 206 -13.33 -16.69 -13.39
C LYS A 206 -14.80 -16.57 -13.01
N LYS A 207 -15.14 -16.70 -11.71
CA LYS A 207 -16.53 -16.60 -11.24
C LYS A 207 -17.07 -15.18 -11.35
N VAL A 208 -16.27 -14.16 -10.98
CA VAL A 208 -16.65 -12.75 -11.12
C VAL A 208 -16.82 -12.39 -12.60
N MET A 209 -15.89 -12.78 -13.47
CA MET A 209 -16.00 -12.58 -14.92
C MET A 209 -17.27 -13.22 -15.49
N LYS A 210 -17.58 -14.46 -15.08
CA LYS A 210 -18.78 -15.17 -15.56
C LYS A 210 -20.09 -14.48 -15.14
N GLN A 211 -20.13 -13.92 -13.93
CA GLN A 211 -21.37 -13.36 -13.36
C GLN A 211 -21.58 -11.89 -13.71
N PHE A 212 -20.52 -11.10 -13.78
CA PHE A 212 -20.62 -9.64 -13.93
C PHE A 212 -19.98 -9.12 -15.22
N ASN A 213 -19.31 -9.96 -16.00
CA ASN A 213 -18.52 -9.57 -17.17
C ASN A 213 -17.43 -8.53 -16.84
N VAL A 214 -16.84 -8.59 -15.64
CA VAL A 214 -15.80 -7.68 -15.14
C VAL A 214 -14.51 -8.47 -14.93
N MET A 215 -13.42 -7.99 -15.53
CA MET A 215 -12.07 -8.51 -15.32
C MET A 215 -11.45 -7.89 -14.05
N MET A 216 -10.80 -8.75 -13.21
CA MET A 216 -10.11 -8.33 -11.98
C MET A 216 -8.63 -8.73 -12.03
#